data_59afff6f09ee74caff321880cd51f250
#
_entry.id   59afff6f09ee74caff321880cd51f250
#
_cell.length_a   1.000
_cell.length_b   1.000
_cell.length_c   1.000
_cell.angle_alpha   90.00
_cell.angle_beta   90.00
_cell.angle_gamma   90.00
#
_symmetry.space_group_name_H-M   'P 1'
#
loop_
_entity.id
_entity.type
_entity.pdbx_description
1 polymer ?
#
loop_
_entity_poly.entity_id
_entity_poly.type
_entity_poly.pdbx_seq_one_letter_code
_entity_poly.pdbx_strand_id
1 'polypeptide(L)'
;FLVSTILVLFLFSVVFRYFPRNFNYFFQFSDWINFNYKEDAVLVSVFAFPNILMVFGLSLLTSFVAFYHSILDPIESAQLKLGSNVLQAEDALLFVAQKSILAFVMFYGRYLVYHIFTSLFKIEQLAKPHFFKSVQANIQFFSILYFGLFLIYFIAGSAYQPSLEQISILVDAYFLVRVVYFYFLFKNSFNLNNISLAAYLLFLEGQVVFFGIRQL
;
A
#
# COMPACT_ATOMS: atom_id res chain seq x y z
N PHE A 1 -10.63 -14.37 -6.57
CA PHE A 1 -11.21 -13.09 -6.10
C PHE A 1 -12.15 -13.27 -4.89
N LEU A 2 -13.21 -14.11 -4.96
CA LEU A 2 -14.24 -14.18 -3.92
C LEU A 2 -13.68 -14.52 -2.54
N VAL A 3 -12.81 -15.53 -2.44
CA VAL A 3 -12.17 -15.94 -1.17
C VAL A 3 -11.31 -14.81 -0.61
N SER A 4 -10.53 -14.16 -1.47
CA SER A 4 -9.68 -13.03 -1.08
C SER A 4 -10.49 -11.84 -0.59
N THR A 5 -11.60 -11.53 -1.26
CA THR A 5 -12.49 -10.45 -0.85
C THR A 5 -13.09 -10.72 0.52
N ILE A 6 -13.57 -11.95 0.76
CA ILE A 6 -14.10 -12.35 2.08
C ILE A 6 -13.04 -12.19 3.16
N LEU A 7 -11.80 -12.60 2.91
CA LEU A 7 -10.71 -12.52 3.87
C LEU A 7 -10.34 -11.07 4.21
N VAL A 8 -10.23 -10.19 3.20
CA VAL A 8 -9.97 -8.75 3.41
C VAL A 8 -11.11 -8.08 4.15
N LEU A 9 -12.36 -8.34 3.74
CA LEU A 9 -13.54 -7.78 4.41
C LEU A 9 -13.66 -8.27 5.85
N PHE A 10 -13.39 -9.55 6.11
CA PHE A 10 -13.37 -10.11 7.45
C PHE A 10 -12.35 -9.42 8.33
N LEU A 11 -11.11 -9.27 7.86
CA LEU A 11 -10.04 -8.61 8.60
C LEU A 11 -10.40 -7.16 8.93
N PHE A 12 -10.86 -6.39 7.93
CA PHE A 12 -11.27 -5.01 8.16
C PHE A 12 -12.49 -4.89 9.07
N SER A 13 -13.44 -5.83 9.00
CA SER A 13 -14.58 -5.88 9.92
C SER A 13 -14.15 -6.13 11.37
N VAL A 14 -13.15 -7.00 11.58
CA VAL A 14 -12.55 -7.23 12.90
C VAL A 14 -11.91 -5.95 13.43
N VAL A 15 -11.09 -5.28 12.59
CA VAL A 15 -10.46 -4.02 13.02
C VAL A 15 -11.50 -2.92 13.27
N PHE A 16 -12.51 -2.79 12.42
CA PHE A 16 -13.61 -1.83 12.62
C PHE A 16 -14.35 -2.07 13.93
N ARG A 17 -14.63 -3.34 14.26
CA ARG A 17 -15.38 -3.68 15.46
C ARG A 17 -14.60 -3.48 16.76
N TYR A 18 -13.34 -3.91 16.77
CA TYR A 18 -12.53 -3.91 18.01
C TYR A 18 -11.63 -2.68 18.15
N PHE A 19 -11.26 -2.05 17.04
CA PHE A 19 -10.38 -0.90 17.01
C PHE A 19 -10.91 0.23 16.10
N PRO A 20 -12.15 0.73 16.34
CA PRO A 20 -12.82 1.67 15.43
C PRO A 20 -12.02 2.95 15.22
N ARG A 21 -11.28 3.41 16.23
CA ARG A 21 -10.46 4.61 16.14
C ARG A 21 -9.30 4.45 15.15
N ASN A 22 -8.62 3.30 15.18
CA ASN A 22 -7.54 2.99 14.23
C ASN A 22 -8.10 2.84 12.82
N PHE A 23 -9.22 2.10 12.68
CA PHE A 23 -9.88 1.93 11.39
C PHE A 23 -10.24 3.29 10.77
N ASN A 24 -10.95 4.15 11.52
CA ASN A 24 -11.34 5.46 11.05
C ASN A 24 -10.14 6.32 10.65
N TYR A 25 -9.03 6.28 11.41
CA TYR A 25 -7.81 7.00 11.04
C TYR A 25 -7.30 6.58 9.67
N PHE A 26 -7.18 5.28 9.41
CA PHE A 26 -6.62 4.79 8.14
C PHE A 26 -7.56 4.97 6.94
N PHE A 27 -8.88 5.01 7.16
CA PHE A 27 -9.88 5.22 6.11
C PHE A 27 -10.43 6.65 6.02
N GLN A 28 -9.82 7.62 6.71
CA GLN A 28 -10.23 9.02 6.64
C GLN A 28 -9.72 9.68 5.36
N PHE A 29 -10.53 9.68 4.30
CA PHE A 29 -10.18 10.27 3.00
C PHE A 29 -10.06 11.80 3.02
N SER A 30 -10.70 12.47 3.97
CA SER A 30 -10.60 13.93 4.11
C SER A 30 -9.17 14.42 4.36
N ASP A 31 -8.28 13.56 4.82
CA ASP A 31 -6.88 13.90 5.07
C ASP A 31 -6.11 14.25 3.80
N TRP A 32 -6.54 13.76 2.63
CA TRP A 32 -5.94 14.12 1.35
C TRP A 32 -6.15 15.60 0.98
N ILE A 33 -7.19 16.21 1.53
CA ILE A 33 -7.53 17.63 1.29
C ILE A 33 -6.85 18.51 2.34
N ASN A 34 -6.66 17.97 3.54
CA ASN A 34 -6.05 18.69 4.66
C ASN A 34 -4.54 18.44 4.70
N PHE A 35 -3.74 19.39 4.23
CA PHE A 35 -2.28 19.35 4.30
C PHE A 35 -1.73 19.65 5.70
N ASN A 36 -2.46 19.37 6.76
CA ASN A 36 -2.02 19.54 8.14
C ASN A 36 -1.98 18.18 8.85
N TYR A 37 -0.82 17.80 9.32
CA TYR A 37 -0.66 16.61 10.14
C TYR A 37 -1.21 16.88 11.54
N LYS A 38 -2.15 16.06 11.97
CA LYS A 38 -2.63 16.05 13.35
C LYS A 38 -2.03 14.84 14.05
N GLU A 39 -1.37 15.11 15.18
CA GLU A 39 -0.86 14.04 16.03
C GLU A 39 -2.03 13.35 16.72
N ASP A 40 -2.32 12.11 16.34
CA ASP A 40 -3.41 11.32 16.90
C ASP A 40 -2.86 10.30 17.91
N ALA A 41 -3.58 10.10 19.02
CA ALA A 41 -3.19 9.12 20.04
C ALA A 41 -3.13 7.67 19.50
N VAL A 42 -3.73 7.42 18.34
CA VAL A 42 -3.61 6.14 17.58
C VAL A 42 -2.16 5.87 17.15
N LEU A 43 -1.36 6.92 16.99
CA LEU A 43 -0.01 6.86 16.44
C LEU A 43 1.08 6.67 17.49
N VAL A 44 0.72 6.32 18.73
CA VAL A 44 1.67 6.19 19.85
C VAL A 44 2.73 5.12 19.56
N SER A 45 2.35 3.99 18.98
CA SER A 45 3.31 2.92 18.66
C SER A 45 3.05 2.33 17.26
N VAL A 46 4.10 2.26 16.45
CA VAL A 46 4.08 1.60 15.14
C VAL A 46 3.76 0.11 15.26
N PHE A 47 4.22 -0.52 16.35
CA PHE A 47 4.03 -1.95 16.63
C PHE A 47 2.82 -2.24 17.53
N ALA A 48 1.90 -1.29 17.72
CA ALA A 48 0.65 -1.57 18.40
C ALA A 48 -0.17 -2.58 17.59
N PHE A 49 -0.81 -3.53 18.26
CA PHE A 49 -1.54 -4.63 17.63
C PHE A 49 -2.53 -4.18 16.54
N PRO A 50 -3.38 -3.14 16.77
CA PRO A 50 -4.26 -2.66 15.69
C PRO A 50 -3.51 -2.13 14.46
N ASN A 51 -2.36 -1.49 14.65
CA ASN A 51 -1.54 -0.99 13.54
C ASN A 51 -0.90 -2.15 12.77
N ILE A 52 -0.48 -3.21 13.47
CA ILE A 52 0.01 -4.45 12.84
C ILE A 52 -1.09 -5.06 11.96
N LEU A 53 -2.32 -5.15 12.46
CA LEU A 53 -3.45 -5.67 11.68
C LEU A 53 -3.74 -4.83 10.44
N MET A 54 -3.64 -3.49 10.54
CA MET A 54 -3.83 -2.60 9.39
C MET A 54 -2.72 -2.76 8.34
N VAL A 55 -1.46 -2.88 8.75
CA VAL A 55 -0.34 -3.15 7.84
C VAL A 55 -0.47 -4.55 7.21
N PHE A 56 -0.95 -5.53 7.96
CA PHE A 56 -1.23 -6.87 7.43
C PHE A 56 -2.36 -6.83 6.38
N GLY A 57 -3.44 -6.09 6.66
CA GLY A 57 -4.51 -5.85 5.68
C GLY A 57 -4.01 -5.17 4.41
N LEU A 58 -3.13 -4.18 4.53
CA LEU A 58 -2.46 -3.57 3.39
C LEU A 58 -1.62 -4.59 2.62
N SER A 59 -0.88 -5.45 3.32
CA SER A 59 -0.05 -6.48 2.69
C SER A 59 -0.88 -7.49 1.90
N LEU A 60 -2.05 -7.85 2.40
CA LEU A 60 -3.01 -8.66 1.65
C LEU A 60 -3.51 -7.94 0.39
N LEU A 61 -3.96 -6.69 0.52
CA LEU A 61 -4.44 -5.91 -0.63
C LEU A 61 -3.39 -5.81 -1.73
N THR A 62 -2.15 -5.45 -1.38
CA THR A 62 -1.06 -5.33 -2.35
C THR A 62 -0.72 -6.66 -3.01
N SER A 63 -0.74 -7.75 -2.25
CA SER A 63 -0.47 -9.11 -2.78
C SER A 63 -1.54 -9.59 -3.74
N PHE A 64 -2.79 -9.22 -3.52
CA PHE A 64 -3.86 -9.54 -4.47
C PHE A 64 -3.75 -8.72 -5.75
N VAL A 65 -3.36 -7.45 -5.66
CA VAL A 65 -3.10 -6.64 -6.86
C VAL A 65 -1.91 -7.21 -7.63
N ALA A 66 -0.84 -7.60 -6.93
CA ALA A 66 0.31 -8.25 -7.54
C ALA A 66 -0.05 -9.59 -8.19
N PHE A 67 -0.89 -10.41 -7.55
CA PHE A 67 -1.38 -11.67 -8.14
C PHE A 67 -2.20 -11.42 -9.40
N TYR A 68 -3.07 -10.41 -9.39
CA TYR A 68 -3.84 -10.03 -10.58
C TYR A 68 -2.92 -9.58 -11.72
N HIS A 69 -1.88 -8.80 -11.39
CA HIS A 69 -0.85 -8.39 -12.34
C HIS A 69 -0.12 -9.60 -12.94
N SER A 70 0.34 -10.54 -12.09
CA SER A 70 1.04 -11.76 -12.55
C SER A 70 0.21 -12.67 -13.45
N ILE A 71 -1.12 -12.67 -13.30
CA ILE A 71 -2.00 -13.41 -14.21
C ILE A 71 -2.08 -12.75 -15.59
N LEU A 72 -2.02 -11.42 -15.65
CA LEU A 72 -2.08 -10.66 -16.90
C LEU A 72 -0.73 -10.65 -17.64
N ASP A 73 0.38 -10.83 -16.93
CA ASP A 73 1.70 -10.91 -17.56
C ASP A 73 1.87 -12.27 -18.26
N PRO A 74 2.13 -12.29 -19.60
CA PRO A 74 2.27 -13.54 -20.35
C PRO A 74 3.48 -14.37 -19.91
N ILE A 75 4.54 -13.76 -19.42
CA ILE A 75 5.76 -14.44 -18.96
C ILE A 75 5.51 -15.06 -17.58
N GLU A 76 5.00 -14.30 -16.63
CA GLU A 76 4.72 -14.79 -15.29
C GLU A 76 3.57 -15.80 -15.28
N SER A 77 2.53 -15.57 -16.08
CA SER A 77 1.42 -16.52 -16.22
C SER A 77 1.88 -17.86 -16.81
N ALA A 78 2.87 -17.86 -17.70
CA ALA A 78 3.47 -19.09 -18.21
C ALA A 78 4.24 -19.84 -17.12
N GLN A 79 4.95 -19.15 -16.24
CA GLN A 79 5.64 -19.75 -15.10
C GLN A 79 4.68 -20.35 -14.07
N LEU A 80 3.57 -19.65 -13.79
CA LEU A 80 2.50 -20.16 -12.92
C LEU A 80 1.77 -21.38 -13.49
N LYS A 81 1.75 -21.53 -14.83
CA LYS A 81 1.10 -22.64 -15.55
C LYS A 81 2.01 -23.84 -15.81
N LEU A 82 3.32 -23.75 -15.56
CA LEU A 82 4.32 -24.78 -15.93
C LEU A 82 4.15 -26.10 -15.16
N GLY A 83 3.29 -26.19 -14.13
CA GLY A 83 3.05 -27.41 -13.37
C GLY A 83 1.71 -28.11 -13.66
N SER A 84 0.72 -27.42 -14.19
CA SER A 84 -0.61 -28.00 -14.51
C SER A 84 -1.36 -27.09 -15.47
N ASN A 85 -2.16 -27.68 -16.36
CA ASN A 85 -2.99 -26.93 -17.33
C ASN A 85 -4.09 -26.07 -16.69
N VAL A 86 -4.16 -26.03 -15.36
CA VAL A 86 -5.13 -25.24 -14.58
C VAL A 86 -4.43 -24.75 -13.32
N LEU A 87 -4.45 -23.44 -13.11
CA LEU A 87 -3.97 -22.82 -11.86
C LEU A 87 -4.83 -23.36 -10.71
N GLN A 88 -4.26 -24.22 -9.86
CA GLN A 88 -4.99 -24.77 -8.74
C GLN A 88 -5.20 -23.67 -7.70
N ALA A 89 -6.36 -23.66 -7.03
CA ALA A 89 -6.68 -22.68 -6.02
C ALA A 89 -5.64 -22.64 -4.88
N GLU A 90 -5.00 -23.77 -4.63
CA GLU A 90 -3.92 -23.91 -3.63
C GLU A 90 -2.67 -23.11 -4.02
N ASP A 91 -2.24 -23.16 -5.28
CA ASP A 91 -1.08 -22.42 -5.77
C ASP A 91 -1.32 -20.91 -5.71
N ALA A 92 -2.53 -20.47 -6.07
CA ALA A 92 -2.92 -19.08 -5.97
C ALA A 92 -2.93 -18.58 -4.50
N LEU A 93 -3.44 -19.37 -3.57
CA LEU A 93 -3.45 -19.04 -2.15
C LEU A 93 -2.03 -19.00 -1.57
N LEU A 94 -1.18 -19.97 -1.95
CA LEU A 94 0.22 -20.01 -1.54
C LEU A 94 0.99 -18.78 -2.04
N PHE A 95 0.82 -18.42 -3.32
CA PHE A 95 1.42 -17.22 -3.91
C PHE A 95 1.02 -15.97 -3.13
N VAL A 96 -0.29 -15.76 -2.91
CA VAL A 96 -0.79 -14.61 -2.16
C VAL A 96 -0.24 -14.60 -0.73
N ALA A 97 -0.19 -15.75 -0.05
CA ALA A 97 0.35 -15.83 1.31
C ALA A 97 1.84 -15.45 1.35
N GLN A 98 2.65 -15.98 0.44
CA GLN A 98 4.08 -15.66 0.34
C GLN A 98 4.30 -14.16 0.05
N LYS A 99 3.58 -13.62 -0.94
CA LYS A 99 3.68 -12.19 -1.29
C LYS A 99 3.18 -11.29 -0.15
N SER A 100 2.16 -11.72 0.61
CA SER A 100 1.66 -10.96 1.77
C SER A 100 2.68 -10.90 2.90
N ILE A 101 3.36 -12.00 3.21
CA ILE A 101 4.42 -12.02 4.21
C ILE A 101 5.58 -11.12 3.76
N LEU A 102 5.99 -11.24 2.51
CA LEU A 102 7.05 -10.39 1.95
C LEU A 102 6.68 -8.90 2.01
N ALA A 103 5.47 -8.53 1.57
CA ALA A 103 4.98 -7.17 1.61
C ALA A 103 4.92 -6.64 3.06
N PHE A 104 4.47 -7.46 4.02
CA PHE A 104 4.45 -7.10 5.43
C PHE A 104 5.84 -6.78 5.97
N VAL A 105 6.82 -7.64 5.69
CA VAL A 105 8.22 -7.41 6.07
C VAL A 105 8.78 -6.16 5.40
N MET A 106 8.45 -5.93 4.13
CA MET A 106 8.90 -4.73 3.39
C MET A 106 8.31 -3.44 3.96
N PHE A 107 7.03 -3.42 4.36
CA PHE A 107 6.42 -2.23 4.98
C PHE A 107 7.10 -1.88 6.31
N TYR A 108 7.37 -2.86 7.17
CA TYR A 108 8.10 -2.61 8.42
C TYR A 108 9.58 -2.32 8.19
N GLY A 109 10.22 -2.97 7.24
CA GLY A 109 11.58 -2.66 6.80
C GLY A 109 11.70 -1.21 6.33
N ARG A 110 10.70 -0.70 5.62
CA ARG A 110 10.63 0.69 5.19
C ARG A 110 10.57 1.68 6.37
N TYR A 111 9.95 1.30 7.49
CA TYR A 111 9.99 2.11 8.71
C TYR A 111 11.41 2.29 9.25
N LEU A 112 12.23 1.24 9.21
CA LEU A 112 13.65 1.34 9.58
C LEU A 112 14.42 2.27 8.64
N VAL A 113 14.14 2.16 7.33
CA VAL A 113 14.72 3.05 6.32
C VAL A 113 14.33 4.50 6.58
N TYR A 114 13.08 4.78 6.93
CA TYR A 114 12.64 6.13 7.32
C TYR A 114 13.45 6.66 8.52
N HIS A 115 13.69 5.85 9.54
CA HIS A 115 14.49 6.24 10.69
C HIS A 115 15.93 6.61 10.31
N ILE A 116 16.58 5.80 9.49
CA ILE A 116 17.95 6.06 9.02
C ILE A 116 18.01 7.38 8.24
N PHE A 117 17.13 7.56 7.27
CA PHE A 117 17.17 8.76 6.43
C PHE A 117 16.73 10.03 7.16
N THR A 118 15.74 9.96 8.05
CA THR A 118 15.35 11.12 8.84
C THR A 118 16.47 11.57 9.79
N SER A 119 17.25 10.64 10.34
CA SER A 119 18.44 10.97 11.13
C SER A 119 19.53 11.60 10.26
N LEU A 120 19.80 11.05 9.08
CA LEU A 120 20.78 11.59 8.13
C LEU A 120 20.46 13.04 7.72
N PHE A 121 19.19 13.34 7.47
CA PHE A 121 18.73 14.68 7.08
C PHE A 121 18.42 15.60 8.29
N LYS A 122 18.63 15.14 9.53
CA LYS A 122 18.32 15.85 10.78
C LYS A 122 16.84 16.29 10.89
N ILE A 123 15.93 15.42 10.47
CA ILE A 123 14.47 15.60 10.49
C ILE A 123 13.77 14.40 11.17
N GLU A 124 14.35 13.91 12.26
CA GLU A 124 13.95 12.66 12.95
C GLU A 124 12.46 12.64 13.35
N GLN A 125 11.88 13.81 13.62
CA GLN A 125 10.47 13.97 13.94
C GLN A 125 9.53 13.46 12.83
N LEU A 126 10.03 13.28 11.57
CA LEU A 126 9.22 12.80 10.45
C LEU A 126 9.11 11.28 10.32
N ALA A 127 9.99 10.49 10.93
CA ALA A 127 10.04 9.04 10.72
C ALA A 127 8.68 8.37 10.96
N LYS A 128 8.07 8.65 12.10
CA LYS A 128 6.79 8.09 12.53
C LYS A 128 5.60 8.64 11.74
N PRO A 129 5.44 9.98 11.61
CA PRO A 129 4.41 10.57 10.76
C PRO A 129 4.46 10.07 9.31
N HIS A 130 5.64 9.98 8.72
CA HIS A 130 5.80 9.50 7.36
C HIS A 130 5.35 8.05 7.20
N PHE A 131 5.74 7.18 8.13
CA PHE A 131 5.30 5.77 8.10
C PHE A 131 3.78 5.67 8.14
N PHE A 132 3.12 6.28 9.11
CA PHE A 132 1.68 6.18 9.26
C PHE A 132 0.91 6.78 8.07
N LYS A 133 1.35 7.95 7.58
CA LYS A 133 0.72 8.56 6.41
C LYS A 133 0.97 7.75 5.13
N SER A 134 2.13 7.12 5.00
CA SER A 134 2.41 6.20 3.90
C SER A 134 1.50 4.96 3.96
N VAL A 135 1.33 4.35 5.14
CA VAL A 135 0.42 3.21 5.32
C VAL A 135 -1.03 3.63 5.05
N GLN A 136 -1.48 4.78 5.58
CA GLN A 136 -2.82 5.34 5.34
C GLN A 136 -3.09 5.53 3.85
N ALA A 137 -2.20 6.23 3.15
CA ALA A 137 -2.34 6.49 1.72
C ALA A 137 -2.38 5.20 0.90
N ASN A 138 -1.51 4.25 1.22
CA ASN A 138 -1.48 2.95 0.54
C ASN A 138 -2.76 2.13 0.81
N ILE A 139 -3.26 2.06 2.05
CA ILE A 139 -4.52 1.35 2.36
C ILE A 139 -5.66 1.92 1.53
N GLN A 140 -5.80 3.25 1.48
CA GLN A 140 -6.87 3.90 0.74
C GLN A 140 -6.77 3.63 -0.76
N PHE A 141 -5.58 3.80 -1.34
CA PHE A 141 -5.36 3.58 -2.77
C PHE A 141 -5.58 2.11 -3.16
N PHE A 142 -4.91 1.18 -2.47
CA PHE A 142 -5.01 -0.23 -2.81
C PHE A 142 -6.40 -0.83 -2.50
N SER A 143 -7.13 -0.28 -1.51
CA SER A 143 -8.53 -0.65 -1.30
C SER A 143 -9.40 -0.24 -2.49
N ILE A 144 -9.29 1.02 -2.96
CA ILE A 144 -10.04 1.50 -4.14
C ILE A 144 -9.68 0.69 -5.37
N LEU A 145 -8.39 0.46 -5.61
CA LEU A 145 -7.90 -0.31 -6.76
C LEU A 145 -8.43 -1.75 -6.70
N TYR A 146 -8.30 -2.41 -5.56
CA TYR A 146 -8.73 -3.80 -5.37
C TYR A 146 -10.23 -3.95 -5.56
N PHE A 147 -11.05 -3.14 -4.88
CA PHE A 147 -12.51 -3.21 -5.02
C PHE A 147 -12.96 -2.76 -6.41
N GLY A 148 -12.27 -1.81 -7.04
CA GLY A 148 -12.51 -1.44 -8.44
C GLY A 148 -12.29 -2.60 -9.40
N LEU A 149 -11.16 -3.30 -9.29
CA LEU A 149 -10.86 -4.50 -10.08
C LEU A 149 -11.87 -5.63 -9.81
N PHE A 150 -12.26 -5.82 -8.55
CA PHE A 150 -13.30 -6.80 -8.18
C PHE A 150 -14.63 -6.49 -8.84
N LEU A 151 -15.09 -5.23 -8.82
CA LEU A 151 -16.33 -4.82 -9.44
C LEU A 151 -16.28 -4.97 -10.97
N ILE A 152 -15.19 -4.58 -11.61
CA ILE A 152 -14.99 -4.77 -13.05
C ILE A 152 -15.09 -6.25 -13.42
N TYR A 153 -14.39 -7.11 -12.68
CA TYR A 153 -14.43 -8.56 -12.90
C TYR A 153 -15.84 -9.13 -12.73
N PHE A 154 -16.57 -8.66 -11.70
CA PHE A 154 -17.93 -9.15 -11.40
C PHE A 154 -18.98 -8.69 -12.43
N ILE A 155 -18.88 -7.43 -12.89
CA ILE A 155 -19.87 -6.84 -13.81
C ILE A 155 -19.60 -7.23 -15.27
N ALA A 156 -18.35 -7.11 -15.70
CA ALA A 156 -17.96 -7.34 -17.09
C ALA A 156 -17.56 -8.79 -17.39
N GLY A 157 -17.33 -9.60 -16.35
CA GLY A 157 -16.86 -10.98 -16.50
C GLY A 157 -15.53 -11.04 -17.25
N SER A 158 -15.41 -11.99 -18.18
CA SER A 158 -14.22 -12.13 -19.03
C SER A 158 -14.22 -11.17 -20.24
N ALA A 159 -15.30 -10.43 -20.45
CA ALA A 159 -15.45 -9.57 -21.64
C ALA A 159 -14.57 -8.31 -21.58
N TYR A 160 -14.28 -7.81 -20.39
CA TYR A 160 -13.39 -6.67 -20.19
C TYR A 160 -12.46 -6.93 -19.01
N GLN A 161 -11.17 -6.97 -19.29
CA GLN A 161 -10.12 -6.99 -18.27
C GLN A 161 -9.21 -5.78 -18.50
N PRO A 162 -8.97 -4.95 -17.46
CA PRO A 162 -8.00 -3.87 -17.58
C PRO A 162 -6.64 -4.44 -18.00
N SER A 163 -5.98 -3.77 -18.95
CA SER A 163 -4.64 -4.19 -19.36
C SER A 163 -3.63 -3.94 -18.24
N LEU A 164 -2.57 -4.71 -18.25
CA LEU A 164 -1.41 -4.56 -17.36
C LEU A 164 -0.89 -3.11 -17.40
N GLU A 165 -0.81 -2.53 -18.59
CA GLU A 165 -0.36 -1.15 -18.79
C GLU A 165 -1.28 -0.13 -18.09
N GLN A 166 -2.59 -0.31 -18.16
CA GLN A 166 -3.55 0.58 -17.49
C GLN A 166 -3.39 0.54 -15.97
N ILE A 167 -3.21 -0.64 -15.38
CA ILE A 167 -3.00 -0.79 -13.94
C ILE A 167 -1.66 -0.15 -13.54
N SER A 168 -0.60 -0.38 -14.30
CA SER A 168 0.72 0.20 -14.04
C SER A 168 0.67 1.73 -14.08
N ILE A 169 0.04 2.32 -15.09
CA ILE A 169 -0.12 3.78 -15.21
C ILE A 169 -0.85 4.36 -13.97
N LEU A 170 -1.92 3.68 -13.50
CA LEU A 170 -2.64 4.13 -12.30
C LEU A 170 -1.77 4.08 -11.04
N VAL A 171 -0.98 3.02 -10.88
CA VAL A 171 -0.05 2.87 -9.76
C VAL A 171 1.04 3.93 -9.81
N ASP A 172 1.61 4.20 -10.99
CA ASP A 172 2.63 5.21 -11.21
C ASP A 172 2.12 6.61 -10.89
N ALA A 173 0.96 6.94 -11.44
CA ALA A 173 0.30 8.21 -11.18
C ALA A 173 0.04 8.41 -9.67
N TYR A 174 -0.40 7.36 -8.98
CA TYR A 174 -0.59 7.41 -7.54
C TYR A 174 0.71 7.72 -6.80
N PHE A 175 1.82 7.05 -7.12
CA PHE A 175 3.09 7.31 -6.45
C PHE A 175 3.61 8.73 -6.70
N LEU A 176 3.45 9.27 -7.91
CA LEU A 176 3.80 10.66 -8.21
C LEU A 176 2.97 11.65 -7.39
N VAL A 177 1.65 11.47 -7.36
CA VAL A 177 0.73 12.31 -6.57
C VAL A 177 1.08 12.23 -5.09
N ARG A 178 1.44 11.04 -4.58
CA ARG A 178 1.80 10.83 -3.18
C ARG A 178 3.07 11.59 -2.78
N VAL A 179 4.10 11.65 -3.63
CA VAL A 179 5.32 12.45 -3.37
C VAL A 179 4.97 13.93 -3.17
N VAL A 180 4.15 14.47 -4.09
CA VAL A 180 3.71 15.87 -4.04
C VAL A 180 2.86 16.12 -2.77
N TYR A 181 1.93 15.21 -2.48
CA TYR A 181 1.10 15.28 -1.28
C TYR A 181 1.95 15.32 0.00
N PHE A 182 2.91 14.40 0.15
CA PHE A 182 3.77 14.36 1.34
C PHE A 182 4.66 15.60 1.47
N TYR A 183 5.13 16.16 0.34
CA TYR A 183 5.88 17.41 0.40
C TYR A 183 5.06 18.54 1.02
N PHE A 184 3.84 18.77 0.54
CA PHE A 184 2.99 19.82 1.09
C PHE A 184 2.53 19.53 2.53
N LEU A 185 2.16 18.28 2.83
CA LEU A 185 1.77 17.85 4.17
C LEU A 185 2.87 18.14 5.20
N PHE A 186 4.10 17.70 4.93
CA PHE A 186 5.18 17.85 5.89
C PHE A 186 5.74 19.28 5.95
N LYS A 187 5.74 19.97 4.84
CA LYS A 187 6.12 21.39 4.80
C LYS A 187 5.19 22.25 5.66
N ASN A 188 3.89 22.01 5.57
CA ASN A 188 2.90 22.80 6.31
C ASN A 188 2.83 22.43 7.80
N SER A 189 3.16 21.19 8.14
CA SER A 189 3.02 20.66 9.50
C SER A 189 4.28 20.79 10.34
N PHE A 190 5.45 20.83 9.69
CA PHE A 190 6.76 20.87 10.36
C PHE A 190 7.58 22.01 9.78
N ASN A 191 8.23 22.78 10.64
CA ASN A 191 9.10 23.88 10.21
C ASN A 191 10.45 23.35 9.70
N LEU A 192 10.46 22.77 8.49
CA LEU A 192 11.59 22.09 7.89
C LEU A 192 12.22 22.89 6.76
N ASN A 193 13.52 22.70 6.57
CA ASN A 193 14.21 23.22 5.41
C ASN A 193 13.68 22.54 4.13
N ASN A 194 13.22 23.33 3.17
CA ASN A 194 12.62 22.85 1.92
C ASN A 194 13.57 21.92 1.13
N ILE A 195 14.87 22.23 1.11
CA ILE A 195 15.86 21.43 0.37
C ILE A 195 16.03 20.06 1.02
N SER A 196 16.18 20.02 2.35
CA SER A 196 16.32 18.75 3.08
C SER A 196 15.07 17.88 2.95
N LEU A 197 13.88 18.49 3.03
CA LEU A 197 12.61 17.78 2.85
C LEU A 197 12.45 17.24 1.43
N ALA A 198 12.73 18.06 0.42
CA ALA A 198 12.65 17.64 -0.98
C ALA A 198 13.63 16.51 -1.30
N ALA A 199 14.89 16.62 -0.87
CA ALA A 199 15.91 15.58 -1.04
C ALA A 199 15.50 14.28 -0.33
N TYR A 200 15.02 14.37 0.90
CA TYR A 200 14.51 13.23 1.67
C TYR A 200 13.37 12.50 0.94
N LEU A 201 12.35 13.23 0.48
CA LEU A 201 11.21 12.62 -0.21
C LEU A 201 11.59 12.04 -1.57
N LEU A 202 12.41 12.75 -2.36
CA LEU A 202 12.88 12.23 -3.63
C LEU A 202 13.69 10.95 -3.47
N PHE A 203 14.50 10.86 -2.42
CA PHE A 203 15.30 9.66 -2.17
C PHE A 203 14.43 8.48 -1.72
N LEU A 204 13.45 8.70 -0.84
CA LEU A 204 12.65 7.62 -0.26
C LEU A 204 11.44 7.22 -1.12
N GLU A 205 10.74 8.20 -1.64
CA GLU A 205 9.53 7.94 -2.44
C GLU A 205 9.87 7.79 -3.93
N GLY A 206 10.91 8.49 -4.41
CA GLY A 206 11.39 8.36 -5.79
C GLY A 206 11.91 6.96 -6.12
N GLN A 207 12.52 6.25 -5.16
CA GLN A 207 12.94 4.86 -5.37
C GLN A 207 11.73 3.95 -5.68
N VAL A 208 10.58 4.19 -5.07
CA VAL A 208 9.36 3.40 -5.33
C VAL A 208 8.87 3.66 -6.75
N VAL A 209 8.99 4.89 -7.25
CA VAL A 209 8.63 5.23 -8.64
C VAL A 209 9.59 4.56 -9.63
N PHE A 210 10.89 4.51 -9.33
CA PHE A 210 11.88 3.96 -10.26
C PHE A 210 12.02 2.43 -10.20
N PHE A 211 11.84 1.82 -9.03
CA PHE A 211 12.09 0.39 -8.82
C PHE A 211 10.81 -0.41 -8.55
N GLY A 212 9.77 0.18 -7.98
CA GLY A 212 8.55 -0.52 -7.59
C GLY A 212 7.72 -1.02 -8.76
N ILE A 213 7.79 -0.32 -9.88
CA ILE A 213 7.00 -0.59 -11.08
C ILE A 213 7.56 -1.77 -11.89
N ARG A 214 8.86 -2.03 -11.78
CA ARG A 214 9.51 -3.14 -12.50
C ARG A 214 9.51 -4.45 -11.72
N GLN A 215 9.03 -4.45 -10.46
CA GLN A 215 9.03 -5.63 -9.58
C GLN A 215 7.64 -6.03 -9.04
N LEU A 216 6.59 -5.26 -9.36
CA LEU A 216 5.21 -5.69 -9.20
C LEU A 216 4.73 -6.44 -10.43
#